data_004a12b0d7ba391ac03bd78e3a9b8a58
#
_entry.id   004a12b0d7ba391ac03bd78e3a9b8a58
#
_cell.length_a   1.000
_cell.length_b   1.000
_cell.length_c   1.000
_cell.angle_alpha   90.00
_cell.angle_beta   90.00
_cell.angle_gamma   90.00
#
_symmetry.space_group_name_H-M   'P 1'
#
loop_
_entity.id
_entity.type
_entity.pdbx_description
1 polymer ?
#
loop_
_entity_poly.entity_id
_entity_poly.type
_entity_poly.pdbx_seq_one_letter_code
_entity_poly.pdbx_strand_id
1 'polypeptide(L)'
;MGSTIGRDIRTVPNIITLSRILLILLGAVVYFYVSHGWGIVLSIVAGVTAYLYGYVARRTGQVTRLGEILDQFCDLCYESFLIVIATVQGFFPPLVICVYLLREFWVASVRRFMAAAHMNIPSSLAGKAKSNLIMWSFLPTYLSVGKVLPSLEPYLAYSAYAIIGLGLLASYVSAWGYTRAFVTGYAQALDRLD
;
A
#
# COMPACT_ATOMS: atom_id res chain seq x y z
N MET A 1 -1.38 -17.36 25.57
CA MET A 1 -1.61 -16.56 24.36
C MET A 1 -0.81 -15.25 24.32
N GLY A 2 -0.69 -14.49 25.40
CA GLY A 2 0.06 -13.22 25.42
C GLY A 2 1.57 -13.30 25.14
N SER A 3 2.23 -14.42 25.39
CA SER A 3 3.67 -14.57 25.17
C SER A 3 4.10 -14.68 23.70
N THR A 4 3.24 -15.20 22.82
CA THR A 4 3.55 -15.39 21.39
C THR A 4 3.48 -14.05 20.64
N ILE A 5 2.42 -13.26 20.85
CA ILE A 5 2.26 -11.94 20.24
C ILE A 5 3.38 -10.99 20.69
N GLY A 6 3.71 -10.99 21.99
CA GLY A 6 4.79 -10.15 22.51
C GLY A 6 6.17 -10.49 21.94
N ARG A 7 6.42 -11.76 21.62
CA ARG A 7 7.64 -12.21 20.95
C ARG A 7 7.65 -11.81 19.47
N ASP A 8 6.53 -11.97 18.78
CA ASP A 8 6.42 -11.62 17.37
C ASP A 8 6.57 -10.10 17.14
N ILE A 9 5.98 -9.25 17.99
CA ILE A 9 6.13 -7.80 17.92
C ILE A 9 7.60 -7.36 18.02
N ARG A 10 8.40 -8.07 18.84
CA ARG A 10 9.80 -7.71 19.10
C ARG A 10 10.79 -8.19 18.04
N THR A 11 10.32 -8.81 16.97
CA THR A 11 11.22 -9.15 15.85
C THR A 11 11.67 -7.90 15.12
N VAL A 12 12.91 -7.89 14.63
CA VAL A 12 13.49 -6.74 13.93
C VAL A 12 12.61 -6.30 12.75
N PRO A 13 12.10 -7.21 11.87
CA PRO A 13 11.19 -6.80 10.81
C PRO A 13 9.94 -6.08 11.31
N ASN A 14 9.29 -6.59 12.36
CA ASN A 14 8.05 -6.01 12.85
C ASN A 14 8.27 -4.63 13.51
N ILE A 15 9.41 -4.41 14.14
CA ILE A 15 9.81 -3.08 14.63
C ILE A 15 9.99 -2.10 13.47
N ILE A 16 10.60 -2.52 12.35
CA ILE A 16 10.73 -1.70 11.14
C ILE A 16 9.33 -1.33 10.60
N THR A 17 8.40 -2.27 10.56
CA THR A 17 7.03 -2.00 10.11
C THR A 17 6.29 -1.03 11.02
N LEU A 18 6.38 -1.19 12.34
CA LEU A 18 5.77 -0.28 13.31
C LEU A 18 6.38 1.13 13.22
N SER A 19 7.69 1.24 13.05
CA SER A 19 8.35 2.54 12.87
C SER A 19 7.89 3.22 11.56
N ARG A 20 7.57 2.45 10.51
CA ARG A 20 7.00 2.98 9.26
C ARG A 20 5.65 3.67 9.50
N ILE A 21 4.76 3.09 10.31
CA ILE A 21 3.47 3.73 10.65
C ILE A 21 3.70 5.10 11.27
N LEU A 22 4.62 5.18 12.21
CA LEU A 22 4.97 6.44 12.85
C LEU A 22 5.56 7.44 11.85
N LEU A 23 6.42 6.99 10.94
CA LEU A 23 7.00 7.83 9.89
C LEU A 23 5.94 8.34 8.90
N ILE A 24 4.95 7.52 8.54
CA ILE A 24 3.84 7.92 7.66
C ILE A 24 3.03 9.04 8.34
N LEU A 25 2.62 8.83 9.59
CA LEU A 25 1.85 9.82 10.35
C LEU A 25 2.64 11.11 10.57
N LEU A 26 3.90 10.99 10.98
CA LEU A 26 4.78 12.14 11.18
C LEU A 26 5.02 12.87 9.85
N GLY A 27 5.24 12.15 8.76
CA GLY A 27 5.39 12.71 7.43
C GLY A 27 4.17 13.52 6.99
N ALA A 28 2.96 13.02 7.25
CA ALA A 28 1.72 13.74 6.97
C ALA A 28 1.58 15.00 7.82
N VAL A 29 1.83 14.91 9.13
CA VAL A 29 1.77 16.07 10.04
C VAL A 29 2.81 17.13 9.62
N VAL A 30 4.04 16.74 9.38
CA VAL A 30 5.11 17.65 8.97
C VAL A 30 4.78 18.28 7.61
N TYR A 31 4.23 17.51 6.68
CA TYR A 31 3.83 18.00 5.37
C TYR A 31 2.79 19.13 5.46
N PHE A 32 1.74 18.96 6.24
CA PHE A 32 0.66 19.93 6.33
C PHE A 32 0.94 21.12 7.25
N TYR A 33 1.68 20.93 8.33
CA TYR A 33 1.77 21.90 9.40
C TYR A 33 3.17 22.53 9.60
N VAL A 34 4.22 21.93 9.01
CA VAL A 34 5.59 22.41 9.22
C VAL A 34 6.28 22.77 7.91
N SER A 35 6.45 21.81 7.01
CA SER A 35 7.16 22.00 5.74
C SER A 35 6.83 20.89 4.76
N HIS A 36 6.39 21.26 3.57
CA HIS A 36 6.16 20.33 2.46
C HIS A 36 7.42 19.50 2.14
N GLY A 37 8.59 20.16 2.09
CA GLY A 37 9.85 19.49 1.76
C GLY A 37 10.24 18.42 2.77
N TRP A 38 10.18 18.70 4.07
CA TRP A 38 10.49 17.72 5.12
C TRP A 38 9.44 16.62 5.17
N GLY A 39 8.17 16.93 4.94
CA GLY A 39 7.12 15.91 4.83
C GLY A 39 7.36 14.94 3.69
N ILE A 40 7.82 15.43 2.53
CA ILE A 40 8.23 14.60 1.38
C ILE A 40 9.41 13.69 1.76
N VAL A 41 10.45 14.23 2.39
CA VAL A 41 11.61 13.44 2.82
C VAL A 41 11.20 12.32 3.76
N LEU A 42 10.37 12.59 4.76
CA LEU A 42 9.86 11.57 5.68
C LEU A 42 9.02 10.51 4.98
N SER A 43 8.21 10.91 3.99
CA SER A 43 7.42 9.98 3.18
C SER A 43 8.30 9.07 2.33
N ILE A 44 9.37 9.60 1.73
CA ILE A 44 10.35 8.79 0.99
C ILE A 44 11.04 7.80 1.94
N VAL A 45 11.48 8.24 3.12
CA VAL A 45 12.08 7.36 4.13
C VAL A 45 11.12 6.25 4.52
N ALA A 46 9.83 6.56 4.76
CA ALA A 46 8.81 5.56 5.05
C ALA A 46 8.65 4.54 3.90
N GLY A 47 8.70 4.99 2.64
CA GLY A 47 8.67 4.10 1.47
C GLY A 47 9.88 3.17 1.40
N VAL A 48 11.08 3.69 1.64
CA VAL A 48 12.32 2.89 1.64
C VAL A 48 12.30 1.81 2.73
N THR A 49 11.71 2.08 3.90
CA THR A 49 11.60 1.08 4.98
C THR A 49 10.78 -0.15 4.57
N ALA A 50 9.89 -0.05 3.56
CA ALA A 50 9.17 -1.19 3.03
C ALA A 50 10.10 -2.23 2.40
N TYR A 51 11.07 -1.77 1.62
CA TYR A 51 12.08 -2.66 1.03
C TYR A 51 13.01 -3.26 2.09
N LEU A 52 13.36 -2.45 3.11
CA LEU A 52 14.20 -2.91 4.22
C LEU A 52 13.52 -4.03 5.01
N TYR A 53 12.22 -3.90 5.32
CA TYR A 53 11.46 -4.97 5.97
C TYR A 53 11.59 -6.29 5.20
N GLY A 54 11.23 -6.31 3.92
CA GLY A 54 11.29 -7.53 3.11
C GLY A 54 12.69 -8.13 2.98
N TYR A 55 13.72 -7.29 2.91
CA TYR A 55 15.10 -7.72 2.86
C TYR A 55 15.55 -8.35 4.20
N VAL A 56 15.32 -7.65 5.31
CA VAL A 56 15.70 -8.11 6.65
C VAL A 56 14.93 -9.37 7.04
N ALA A 57 13.62 -9.42 6.84
CA ALA A 57 12.78 -10.58 7.16
C ALA A 57 13.26 -11.85 6.46
N ARG A 58 13.61 -11.76 5.17
CA ARG A 58 14.13 -12.89 4.41
C ARG A 58 15.55 -13.30 4.85
N ARG A 59 16.42 -12.34 5.16
CA ARG A 59 17.80 -12.63 5.59
C ARG A 59 17.89 -13.21 6.99
N THR A 60 17.02 -12.77 7.89
CA THR A 60 17.03 -13.23 9.29
C THR A 60 16.15 -14.46 9.54
N GLY A 61 15.36 -14.89 8.55
CA GLY A 61 14.37 -15.97 8.71
C GLY A 61 13.24 -15.61 9.70
N GLN A 62 13.08 -14.33 10.06
CA GLN A 62 12.09 -13.86 11.04
C GLN A 62 10.78 -13.43 10.36
N VAL A 63 10.30 -14.21 9.41
CA VAL A 63 9.00 -13.98 8.80
C VAL A 63 7.91 -14.49 9.75
N THR A 64 7.04 -13.59 10.21
CA THR A 64 5.92 -13.93 11.08
C THR A 64 4.59 -13.59 10.41
N ARG A 65 3.52 -14.34 10.74
CA ARG A 65 2.17 -14.03 10.23
C ARG A 65 1.70 -12.64 10.66
N LEU A 66 2.06 -12.23 11.88
CA LEU A 66 1.78 -10.87 12.35
C LEU A 66 2.50 -9.82 11.50
N GLY A 67 3.78 -10.07 11.16
CA GLY A 67 4.56 -9.18 10.30
C GLY A 67 3.97 -9.02 8.91
N GLU A 68 3.48 -10.09 8.29
CA GLU A 68 2.82 -10.03 6.99
C GLU A 68 1.53 -9.19 7.04
N ILE A 69 0.74 -9.31 8.11
CA ILE A 69 -0.49 -8.51 8.30
C ILE A 69 -0.14 -7.04 8.51
N LEU A 70 0.84 -6.75 9.35
CA LEU A 70 1.29 -5.38 9.62
C LEU A 70 1.87 -4.73 8.38
N ASP A 71 2.65 -5.45 7.58
CA ASP A 71 3.24 -4.94 6.34
C ASP A 71 2.16 -4.57 5.32
N GLN A 72 1.18 -5.47 5.09
CA GLN A 72 0.04 -5.19 4.22
C GLN A 72 -0.78 -3.99 4.69
N PHE A 73 -0.98 -3.85 6.00
CA PHE A 73 -1.69 -2.71 6.57
C PHE A 73 -0.91 -1.41 6.36
N CYS A 74 0.41 -1.44 6.58
CA CYS A 74 1.27 -0.28 6.36
C CYS A 74 1.30 0.16 4.91
N ASP A 75 1.39 -0.79 3.96
CA ASP A 75 1.37 -0.48 2.54
C ASP A 75 0.05 0.18 2.14
N LEU A 76 -1.10 -0.34 2.61
CA LEU A 76 -2.40 0.26 2.36
C LEU A 76 -2.51 1.67 2.95
N CYS A 77 -2.07 1.87 4.18
CA CYS A 77 -2.04 3.19 4.81
C CYS A 77 -1.14 4.15 4.02
N TYR A 78 0.05 3.72 3.66
CA TYR A 78 1.01 4.53 2.93
C TYR A 78 0.44 4.98 1.58
N GLU A 79 -0.03 4.04 0.75
CA GLU A 79 -0.64 4.35 -0.55
C GLU A 79 -1.84 5.29 -0.39
N SER A 80 -2.72 5.02 0.58
CA SER A 80 -3.91 5.86 0.85
C SER A 80 -3.53 7.28 1.25
N PHE A 81 -2.61 7.44 2.21
CA PHE A 81 -2.16 8.76 2.64
C PHE A 81 -1.57 9.58 1.51
N LEU A 82 -0.75 8.95 0.68
CA LEU A 82 -0.10 9.64 -0.43
C LEU A 82 -1.10 10.13 -1.48
N ILE A 83 -2.10 9.29 -1.84
CA ILE A 83 -3.17 9.69 -2.76
C ILE A 83 -4.01 10.81 -2.13
N VAL A 84 -4.33 10.73 -0.82
CA VAL A 84 -5.07 11.78 -0.10
C VAL A 84 -4.29 13.10 -0.13
N ILE A 85 -3.00 13.10 0.21
CA ILE A 85 -2.16 14.30 0.18
C ILE A 85 -2.17 14.93 -1.22
N ALA A 86 -1.94 14.13 -2.27
CA ALA A 86 -1.95 14.62 -3.64
C ALA A 86 -3.33 15.18 -4.06
N THR A 87 -4.41 14.55 -3.57
CA THR A 87 -5.78 15.02 -3.83
C THR A 87 -6.08 16.33 -3.09
N VAL A 88 -5.70 16.47 -1.84
CA VAL A 88 -5.88 17.71 -1.05
C VAL A 88 -5.11 18.88 -1.67
N GLN A 89 -3.95 18.60 -2.27
CA GLN A 89 -3.17 19.60 -3.00
C GLN A 89 -3.74 19.91 -4.39
N GLY A 90 -4.87 19.31 -4.77
CA GLY A 90 -5.49 19.50 -6.07
C GLY A 90 -4.73 18.86 -7.24
N PHE A 91 -3.75 18.01 -6.95
CA PHE A 91 -2.97 17.33 -7.99
C PHE A 91 -3.78 16.19 -8.61
N PHE A 92 -4.31 15.27 -7.80
CA PHE A 92 -5.23 14.23 -8.30
C PHE A 92 -6.70 14.62 -8.05
N PRO A 93 -7.62 14.29 -8.96
CA PRO A 93 -9.05 14.46 -8.70
C PRO A 93 -9.50 13.51 -7.58
N PRO A 94 -10.49 13.90 -6.73
CA PRO A 94 -11.01 13.06 -5.65
C PRO A 94 -11.45 11.66 -6.08
N LEU A 95 -11.84 11.50 -7.33
CA LEU A 95 -12.21 10.21 -7.90
C LEU A 95 -11.08 9.17 -7.82
N VAL A 96 -9.82 9.59 -7.87
CA VAL A 96 -8.66 8.67 -7.79
C VAL A 96 -8.64 7.93 -6.47
N ILE A 97 -8.82 8.62 -5.33
CA ILE A 97 -8.85 7.97 -4.02
C ILE A 97 -10.08 7.08 -3.87
N CYS A 98 -11.25 7.51 -4.36
CA CYS A 98 -12.47 6.72 -4.30
C CYS A 98 -12.33 5.39 -5.07
N VAL A 99 -11.83 5.47 -6.30
CA VAL A 99 -11.61 4.30 -7.17
C VAL A 99 -10.56 3.36 -6.54
N TYR A 100 -9.49 3.92 -5.99
CA TYR A 100 -8.47 3.14 -5.29
C TYR A 100 -9.03 2.40 -4.07
N LEU A 101 -9.68 3.11 -3.14
CA LEU A 101 -10.20 2.52 -1.91
C LEU A 101 -11.32 1.51 -2.16
N LEU A 102 -12.23 1.77 -3.11
CA LEU A 102 -13.28 0.83 -3.48
C LEU A 102 -12.70 -0.53 -3.85
N ARG A 103 -11.67 -0.53 -4.66
CA ARG A 103 -10.98 -1.75 -5.07
C ARG A 103 -10.28 -2.43 -3.89
N GLU A 104 -9.56 -1.68 -3.04
CA GLU A 104 -8.83 -2.24 -1.90
C GLU A 104 -9.79 -2.91 -0.91
N PHE A 105 -10.90 -2.27 -0.58
CA PHE A 105 -11.92 -2.85 0.30
C PHE A 105 -12.59 -4.07 -0.30
N TRP A 106 -12.88 -4.05 -1.60
CA TRP A 106 -13.47 -5.21 -2.28
C TRP A 106 -12.54 -6.42 -2.21
N VAL A 107 -11.29 -6.27 -2.64
CA VAL A 107 -10.32 -7.37 -2.62
C VAL A 107 -10.04 -7.86 -1.20
N ALA A 108 -9.92 -6.95 -0.24
CA ALA A 108 -9.75 -7.32 1.16
C ALA A 108 -10.93 -8.15 1.69
N SER A 109 -12.16 -7.78 1.33
CA SER A 109 -13.38 -8.51 1.73
C SER A 109 -13.44 -9.91 1.11
N VAL A 110 -13.17 -10.01 -0.19
CA VAL A 110 -13.09 -11.29 -0.90
C VAL A 110 -12.04 -12.21 -0.27
N ARG A 111 -10.84 -11.69 -0.03
CA ARG A 111 -9.76 -12.48 0.58
C ARG A 111 -10.08 -12.95 1.99
N ARG A 112 -10.71 -12.08 2.82
CA ARG A 112 -11.14 -12.47 4.18
C ARG A 112 -12.18 -13.58 4.15
N PHE A 113 -13.18 -13.48 3.30
CA PHE A 113 -14.22 -14.49 3.16
C PHE A 113 -13.60 -15.85 2.74
N MET A 114 -12.78 -15.85 1.70
CA MET A 114 -12.15 -17.07 1.22
C MET A 114 -11.18 -17.67 2.25
N ALA A 115 -10.46 -16.83 3.00
CA ALA A 115 -9.57 -17.29 4.08
C ALA A 115 -10.37 -17.92 5.24
N ALA A 116 -11.54 -17.39 5.60
CA ALA A 116 -12.43 -17.98 6.61
C ALA A 116 -12.90 -19.38 6.19
N ALA A 117 -13.15 -19.60 4.90
CA ALA A 117 -13.47 -20.91 4.33
C ALA A 117 -12.25 -21.82 4.10
N HIS A 118 -11.08 -21.48 4.66
CA HIS A 118 -9.81 -22.20 4.43
C HIS A 118 -9.39 -22.33 2.96
N MET A 119 -9.87 -21.40 2.12
CA MET A 119 -9.50 -21.30 0.71
C MET A 119 -8.50 -20.16 0.50
N ASN A 120 -7.29 -20.48 0.09
CA ASN A 120 -6.27 -19.47 -0.13
C ASN A 120 -6.23 -19.05 -1.61
N ILE A 121 -6.38 -17.75 -1.87
CA ILE A 121 -6.20 -17.17 -3.19
C ILE A 121 -4.79 -16.56 -3.27
N PRO A 122 -3.90 -17.09 -4.11
CA PRO A 122 -2.54 -16.56 -4.22
C PRO A 122 -2.54 -15.13 -4.79
N SER A 123 -1.52 -14.36 -4.41
CA SER A 123 -1.33 -13.01 -4.96
C SER A 123 -1.03 -13.06 -6.46
N SER A 124 -1.72 -12.25 -7.26
CA SER A 124 -1.49 -12.15 -8.69
C SER A 124 -0.26 -11.28 -9.02
N LEU A 125 0.37 -11.52 -10.17
CA LEU A 125 1.44 -10.65 -10.68
C LEU A 125 0.94 -9.21 -10.88
N ALA A 126 -0.29 -9.03 -11.37
CA ALA A 126 -0.91 -7.71 -11.49
C ALA A 126 -1.07 -7.00 -10.13
N GLY A 127 -1.36 -7.76 -9.05
CA GLY A 127 -1.42 -7.21 -7.71
C GLY A 127 -0.05 -6.73 -7.18
N LYS A 128 1.03 -7.43 -7.52
CA LYS A 128 2.40 -6.98 -7.20
C LYS A 128 2.81 -5.77 -8.03
N ALA A 129 2.49 -5.76 -9.32
CA ALA A 129 2.75 -4.63 -10.20
C ALA A 129 2.00 -3.36 -9.74
N LYS A 130 0.74 -3.49 -9.31
CA LYS A 130 -0.07 -2.42 -8.75
C LYS A 130 0.67 -1.65 -7.65
N SER A 131 1.08 -2.32 -6.60
CA SER A 131 1.72 -1.67 -5.44
C SER A 131 3.03 -0.98 -5.83
N ASN A 132 3.83 -1.60 -6.67
CA ASN A 132 5.05 -0.97 -7.18
C ASN A 132 4.74 0.29 -8.01
N LEU A 133 3.79 0.21 -8.96
CA LEU A 133 3.42 1.36 -9.80
C LEU A 133 2.85 2.51 -8.96
N ILE A 134 1.92 2.23 -8.05
CA ILE A 134 1.35 3.26 -7.19
C ILE A 134 2.46 3.90 -6.35
N MET A 135 3.34 3.10 -5.73
CA MET A 135 4.43 3.62 -4.94
C MET A 135 5.40 4.50 -5.77
N TRP A 136 5.78 4.06 -6.97
CA TRP A 136 6.66 4.86 -7.83
C TRP A 136 5.99 6.12 -8.41
N SER A 137 4.66 6.19 -8.46
CA SER A 137 3.96 7.41 -8.89
C SER A 137 4.16 8.58 -7.92
N PHE A 138 4.51 8.31 -6.67
CA PHE A 138 4.61 9.36 -5.65
C PHE A 138 5.84 10.24 -5.80
N LEU A 139 6.96 9.70 -6.26
CA LEU A 139 8.16 10.51 -6.47
C LEU A 139 7.91 11.67 -7.46
N PRO A 140 7.45 11.43 -8.70
CA PRO A 140 7.14 12.52 -9.61
C PRO A 140 5.97 13.38 -9.11
N THR A 141 4.98 12.82 -8.41
CA THR A 141 3.89 13.60 -7.81
C THR A 141 4.43 14.63 -6.81
N TYR A 142 5.28 14.22 -5.88
CA TYR A 142 5.82 15.12 -4.88
C TYR A 142 6.76 16.17 -5.45
N LEU A 143 7.59 15.79 -6.41
CA LEU A 143 8.48 16.73 -7.09
C LEU A 143 7.68 17.80 -7.86
N SER A 144 6.56 17.41 -8.47
CA SER A 144 5.66 18.32 -9.16
C SER A 144 4.90 19.23 -8.19
N VAL A 145 4.21 18.67 -7.18
CA VAL A 145 3.45 19.42 -6.18
C VAL A 145 4.36 20.37 -5.38
N GLY A 146 5.55 19.91 -5.01
CA GLY A 146 6.54 20.73 -4.29
C GLY A 146 7.29 21.73 -5.17
N LYS A 147 7.04 21.73 -6.50
CA LYS A 147 7.76 22.58 -7.46
C LYS A 147 9.29 22.54 -7.31
N VAL A 148 9.82 21.35 -6.97
CA VAL A 148 11.25 21.15 -6.67
C VAL A 148 12.10 21.38 -7.93
N LEU A 149 11.57 21.02 -9.11
CA LEU A 149 12.21 21.17 -10.42
C LEU A 149 11.25 21.87 -11.38
N PRO A 150 11.13 23.21 -11.32
CA PRO A 150 10.12 23.94 -12.10
C PRO A 150 10.20 23.74 -13.62
N SER A 151 11.43 23.59 -14.16
CA SER A 151 11.65 23.33 -15.57
C SER A 151 11.15 21.95 -16.05
N LEU A 152 11.03 20.99 -15.16
CA LEU A 152 10.58 19.62 -15.44
C LEU A 152 9.15 19.35 -14.95
N GLU A 153 8.52 20.35 -14.33
CA GLU A 153 7.19 20.19 -13.70
C GLU A 153 6.15 19.55 -14.63
N PRO A 154 5.93 19.97 -15.90
CA PRO A 154 4.95 19.34 -16.76
C PRO A 154 5.25 17.85 -17.04
N TYR A 155 6.51 17.49 -17.20
CA TYR A 155 6.92 16.10 -17.43
C TYR A 155 6.74 15.24 -16.18
N LEU A 156 7.02 15.80 -15.00
CA LEU A 156 6.80 15.16 -13.72
C LEU A 156 5.30 14.91 -13.49
N ALA A 157 4.45 15.89 -13.77
CA ALA A 157 3.00 15.76 -13.66
C ALA A 157 2.47 14.68 -14.62
N TYR A 158 2.83 14.72 -15.91
CA TYR A 158 2.42 13.70 -16.87
C TYR A 158 2.89 12.30 -16.49
N SER A 159 4.12 12.16 -16.03
CA SER A 159 4.65 10.86 -15.59
C SER A 159 3.91 10.35 -14.35
N ALA A 160 3.59 11.21 -13.39
CA ALA A 160 2.80 10.84 -12.21
C ALA A 160 1.40 10.33 -12.60
N TYR A 161 0.69 11.06 -13.47
CA TYR A 161 -0.62 10.64 -13.97
C TYR A 161 -0.56 9.33 -14.75
N ALA A 162 0.44 9.15 -15.60
CA ALA A 162 0.62 7.93 -16.36
C ALA A 162 0.87 6.72 -15.44
N ILE A 163 1.77 6.87 -14.48
CA ILE A 163 2.15 5.78 -13.57
C ILE A 163 0.99 5.42 -12.62
N ILE A 164 0.30 6.42 -12.04
CA ILE A 164 -0.87 6.13 -11.18
C ILE A 164 -2.00 5.48 -11.98
N GLY A 165 -2.24 5.93 -13.21
CA GLY A 165 -3.23 5.35 -14.10
C GLY A 165 -2.94 3.88 -14.44
N LEU A 166 -1.68 3.56 -14.77
CA LEU A 166 -1.24 2.18 -14.99
C LEU A 166 -1.34 1.35 -13.69
N GLY A 167 -1.03 1.93 -12.54
CA GLY A 167 -1.18 1.29 -11.23
C GLY A 167 -2.64 0.95 -10.92
N LEU A 168 -3.56 1.89 -11.16
CA LEU A 168 -4.99 1.65 -11.01
C LEU A 168 -5.51 0.60 -11.99
N LEU A 169 -5.07 0.62 -13.24
CA LEU A 169 -5.43 -0.39 -14.23
C LEU A 169 -4.98 -1.80 -13.79
N ALA A 170 -3.71 -1.95 -13.39
CA ALA A 170 -3.17 -3.19 -12.85
C ALA A 170 -3.94 -3.64 -11.59
N SER A 171 -4.36 -2.69 -10.77
CA SER A 171 -5.17 -2.90 -9.57
C SER A 171 -6.51 -3.57 -9.92
N TYR A 172 -7.23 -3.05 -10.91
CA TYR A 172 -8.52 -3.59 -11.32
C TYR A 172 -8.40 -4.90 -12.09
N VAL A 173 -7.36 -5.08 -12.90
CA VAL A 173 -7.05 -6.38 -13.52
C VAL A 173 -6.83 -7.45 -12.43
N SER A 174 -6.09 -7.11 -11.39
CA SER A 174 -5.92 -7.99 -10.24
C SER A 174 -7.24 -8.27 -9.51
N ALA A 175 -8.06 -7.23 -9.27
CA ALA A 175 -9.37 -7.38 -8.62
C ALA A 175 -10.31 -8.30 -9.39
N TRP A 176 -10.31 -8.22 -10.72
CA TRP A 176 -11.07 -9.13 -11.57
C TRP A 176 -10.67 -10.59 -11.33
N GLY A 177 -9.36 -10.88 -11.23
CA GLY A 177 -8.87 -12.22 -10.91
C GLY A 177 -9.38 -12.74 -9.58
N TYR A 178 -9.35 -11.90 -8.52
CA TYR A 178 -9.89 -12.25 -7.21
C TYR A 178 -11.40 -12.45 -7.24
N THR A 179 -12.15 -11.58 -7.94
CA THR A 179 -13.60 -11.69 -8.09
C THR A 179 -13.97 -12.97 -8.82
N ARG A 180 -13.25 -13.30 -9.90
CA ARG A 180 -13.49 -14.56 -10.63
C ARG A 180 -13.24 -15.77 -9.73
N ALA A 181 -12.13 -15.80 -9.00
CA ALA A 181 -11.84 -16.90 -8.08
C ALA A 181 -12.90 -17.00 -6.96
N PHE A 182 -13.40 -15.87 -6.47
CA PHE A 182 -14.50 -15.82 -5.49
C PHE A 182 -15.78 -16.43 -6.08
N VAL A 183 -16.23 -15.97 -7.25
CA VAL A 183 -17.47 -16.47 -7.88
C VAL A 183 -17.40 -17.96 -8.15
N THR A 184 -16.26 -18.46 -8.66
CA THR A 184 -16.09 -19.89 -8.96
C THR A 184 -15.96 -20.76 -7.70
N GLY A 185 -15.42 -20.23 -6.60
CA GLY A 185 -15.23 -20.95 -5.35
C GLY A 185 -16.34 -20.74 -4.31
N TYR A 186 -17.32 -19.88 -4.58
CA TYR A 186 -18.29 -19.43 -3.58
C TYR A 186 -19.11 -20.56 -2.96
N ALA A 187 -19.66 -21.48 -3.77
CA ALA A 187 -20.43 -22.62 -3.28
C ALA A 187 -19.60 -23.52 -2.37
N GLN A 188 -18.36 -23.85 -2.80
CA GLN A 188 -17.42 -24.64 -1.98
C GLN A 188 -17.01 -23.93 -0.70
N ALA A 189 -16.94 -22.60 -0.71
CA ALA A 189 -16.63 -21.82 0.46
C ALA A 189 -17.77 -21.85 1.49
N LEU A 190 -19.03 -21.80 1.05
CA LEU A 190 -20.20 -21.94 1.94
C LEU A 190 -20.24 -23.31 2.61
N ASP A 191 -20.07 -24.39 1.86
CA ASP A 191 -20.04 -25.76 2.38
C ASP A 191 -18.96 -25.99 3.45
N ARG A 192 -17.94 -25.14 3.53
CA ARG A 192 -16.87 -25.23 4.52
C ARG A 192 -17.09 -24.34 5.75
N LEU A 193 -18.04 -23.42 5.68
CA LEU A 193 -18.37 -22.51 6.79
C LEU A 193 -19.52 -23.04 7.65
N ASP A 194 -20.36 -23.95 7.10
CA ASP A 194 -21.40 -24.73 7.80
C ASP A 194 -20.78 -25.93 8.51
#